data_3d7b85c111922feabb99c07b32a0a46c
#
_entry.id   3d7b85c111922feabb99c07b32a0a46c
#
_cell.length_a   1.000
_cell.length_b   1.000
_cell.length_c   1.000
_cell.angle_alpha   90.00
_cell.angle_beta   90.00
_cell.angle_gamma   90.00
#
_symmetry.space_group_name_H-M   'P 1'
#
loop_
_entity.id
_entity.type
_entity.pdbx_description
1 polymer ?
#
loop_
_entity_poly.entity_id
_entity_poly.type
_entity_poly.pdbx_seq_one_letter_code
_entity_poly.pdbx_strand_id
1 'polypeptide(L)'
;PRLDIGIGEIGYGKKFGGGGIHIDNPQRIISILFFAGGYKKMNGGEHRIWKKINNEIKVEKVIQPKPNLLLASIQNNMGFHDVNPIKEISGTRNALYIAISCNNPIWKKIKVNNFNLQFNKNRCKLNLFFKLKIFFQNLFNSV
;
A
#
# COMPACT_ATOMS: atom_id res chain seq x y z
N PRO A 1 -4.24 -23.89 4.32
CA PRO A 1 -4.40 -22.43 4.41
C PRO A 1 -3.63 -21.89 5.62
N ARG A 2 -3.10 -20.69 5.49
CA ARG A 2 -2.43 -19.95 6.55
C ARG A 2 -3.20 -18.65 6.78
N LEU A 3 -3.43 -18.31 8.05
CA LEU A 3 -4.04 -17.06 8.46
C LEU A 3 -2.97 -16.13 9.03
N ASP A 4 -2.80 -14.98 8.42
CA ASP A 4 -1.92 -13.91 8.90
C ASP A 4 -2.81 -12.76 9.43
N ILE A 5 -2.57 -12.35 10.67
CA ILE A 5 -3.29 -11.23 11.28
C ILE A 5 -2.27 -10.21 11.73
N GLY A 6 -2.49 -8.95 11.35
CA GLY A 6 -1.67 -7.82 11.76
C GLY A 6 -2.52 -6.64 12.19
N ILE A 7 -2.07 -5.93 13.20
CA ILE A 7 -2.65 -4.66 13.63
C ILE A 7 -1.70 -3.55 13.20
N GLY A 8 -2.22 -2.61 12.42
CA GLY A 8 -1.47 -1.46 11.94
C GLY A 8 -1.95 -0.17 12.58
N GLU A 9 -1.00 0.62 13.06
CA GLU A 9 -1.24 1.98 13.56
C GLU A 9 -0.34 2.97 12.83
N ILE A 10 -0.91 4.11 12.43
CA ILE A 10 -0.14 5.24 11.90
C ILE A 10 -0.43 6.45 12.79
N GLY A 11 0.57 6.81 13.60
CA GLY A 11 0.45 7.89 14.56
C GLY A 11 0.51 9.28 13.94
N TYR A 12 0.15 10.27 14.74
CA TYR A 12 0.21 11.69 14.43
C TYR A 12 1.60 12.13 13.98
N GLY A 13 1.64 12.95 12.94
CA GLY A 13 2.87 13.55 12.43
C GLY A 13 3.79 12.60 11.64
N LYS A 14 3.46 11.32 11.53
CA LYS A 14 4.21 10.38 10.69
C LYS A 14 3.73 10.47 9.25
N LYS A 15 4.63 10.82 8.34
CA LYS A 15 4.37 10.71 6.91
C LYS A 15 4.54 9.25 6.50
N PHE A 16 3.45 8.61 6.19
CA PHE A 16 3.48 7.28 5.58
C PHE A 16 3.86 7.42 4.11
N GLY A 17 5.05 6.99 3.76
CA GLY A 17 5.42 6.80 2.37
C GLY A 17 4.73 5.54 1.86
N GLY A 18 3.59 5.68 1.18
CA GLY A 18 2.87 4.54 0.63
C GLY A 18 3.80 3.65 -0.21
N GLY A 19 3.65 2.36 -0.09
CA GLY A 19 4.26 1.40 -1.00
C GLY A 19 3.88 1.76 -2.44
N GLY A 20 4.79 1.61 -3.40
CA GLY A 20 4.45 1.78 -4.81
C GLY A 20 3.36 0.81 -5.26
N ILE A 21 2.85 0.99 -6.49
CA ILE A 21 1.90 0.05 -7.07
C ILE A 21 2.50 -1.35 -7.05
N HIS A 22 1.76 -2.29 -6.54
CA HIS A 22 2.18 -3.68 -6.44
C HIS A 22 0.99 -4.64 -6.55
N ILE A 23 1.33 -5.90 -6.70
CA ILE A 23 0.43 -7.04 -6.55
C ILE A 23 0.92 -7.78 -5.31
N ASP A 24 0.03 -8.27 -4.50
CA ASP A 24 0.34 -9.03 -3.30
C ASP A 24 1.15 -10.32 -3.59
N ASN A 25 1.45 -11.08 -2.57
CA ASN A 25 2.17 -12.34 -2.70
C ASN A 25 1.29 -13.37 -3.43
N PRO A 26 1.83 -14.14 -4.40
CA PRO A 26 1.09 -15.21 -5.10
C PRO A 26 0.46 -16.29 -4.22
N GLN A 27 0.89 -16.41 -2.99
CA GLN A 27 0.28 -17.29 -1.99
C GLN A 27 -1.01 -16.73 -1.37
N ARG A 28 -1.26 -15.42 -1.51
CA ARG A 28 -2.38 -14.73 -0.89
C ARG A 28 -3.67 -14.95 -1.67
N ILE A 29 -4.72 -15.38 -0.98
CA ILE A 29 -6.06 -15.60 -1.52
C ILE A 29 -6.89 -14.34 -1.35
N ILE A 30 -6.92 -13.82 -0.12
CA ILE A 30 -7.73 -12.66 0.25
C ILE A 30 -6.98 -11.79 1.25
N SER A 31 -7.13 -10.48 1.11
CA SER A 31 -6.70 -9.47 2.07
C SER A 31 -7.90 -8.70 2.57
N ILE A 32 -8.02 -8.54 3.87
CA ILE A 32 -9.09 -7.81 4.53
C ILE A 32 -8.45 -6.69 5.37
N LEU A 33 -8.92 -5.46 5.17
CA LEU A 33 -8.55 -4.29 5.93
C LEU A 33 -9.81 -3.74 6.61
N PHE A 34 -9.81 -3.71 7.93
CA PHE A 34 -10.83 -3.04 8.70
C PHE A 34 -10.25 -1.76 9.32
N PHE A 35 -10.79 -0.62 8.93
CA PHE A 35 -10.37 0.68 9.45
C PHE A 35 -11.18 1.02 10.70
N ALA A 36 -10.55 0.89 11.87
CA ALA A 36 -11.20 1.13 13.16
C ALA A 36 -11.33 2.62 13.50
N GLY A 37 -10.67 3.51 12.73
CA GLY A 37 -10.73 4.95 12.98
C GLY A 37 -9.55 5.45 13.80
N GLY A 38 -9.80 6.37 14.74
CA GLY A 38 -8.76 7.00 15.59
C GLY A 38 -8.25 8.34 15.06
N TYR A 39 -8.77 8.85 13.95
CA TYR A 39 -8.43 10.16 13.39
C TYR A 39 -9.67 11.01 13.13
N LYS A 40 -9.51 12.33 13.23
CA LYS A 40 -10.56 13.32 12.91
C LYS A 40 -10.43 13.83 11.48
N LYS A 41 -9.19 14.03 11.01
CA LYS A 41 -8.87 14.54 9.68
C LYS A 41 -7.66 13.79 9.13
N MET A 42 -7.70 13.47 7.85
CA MET A 42 -6.58 12.86 7.15
C MET A 42 -6.55 13.34 5.70
N ASN A 43 -5.35 13.69 5.20
CA ASN A 43 -5.08 14.03 3.82
C ASN A 43 -4.11 12.98 3.25
N GLY A 44 -4.53 12.29 2.22
CA GLY A 44 -3.83 11.10 1.71
C GLY A 44 -4.33 9.82 2.39
N GLY A 45 -3.59 8.73 2.20
CA GLY A 45 -3.92 7.44 2.78
C GLY A 45 -5.00 6.65 2.02
N GLU A 46 -5.49 7.17 0.89
CA GLU A 46 -6.46 6.49 0.05
C GLU A 46 -5.89 5.18 -0.46
N HIS A 47 -6.69 4.12 -0.40
CA HIS A 47 -6.40 2.86 -1.08
C HIS A 47 -6.80 3.01 -2.54
N ARG A 48 -5.85 2.82 -3.48
CA ARG A 48 -6.11 2.94 -4.91
C ARG A 48 -6.03 1.58 -5.56
N ILE A 49 -7.04 1.29 -6.37
CA ILE A 49 -7.09 0.11 -7.24
C ILE A 49 -6.70 0.57 -8.63
N TRP A 50 -5.82 -0.18 -9.26
CA TRP A 50 -5.30 0.13 -10.58
C TRP A 50 -5.69 -0.97 -11.57
N LYS A 51 -6.06 -0.58 -12.77
CA LYS A 51 -6.40 -1.48 -13.86
C LYS A 51 -5.36 -1.41 -14.96
N LYS A 52 -4.99 -2.58 -15.47
CA LYS A 52 -4.19 -2.68 -16.68
C LYS A 52 -5.08 -2.51 -17.90
N ILE A 53 -4.75 -1.51 -18.75
CA ILE A 53 -5.39 -1.27 -20.04
C ILE A 53 -4.27 -1.25 -21.07
N ASN A 54 -4.23 -2.25 -21.95
CA ASN A 54 -3.12 -2.46 -22.89
C ASN A 54 -1.78 -2.57 -22.13
N ASN A 55 -0.84 -1.66 -22.39
CA ASN A 55 0.46 -1.61 -21.70
C ASN A 55 0.56 -0.52 -20.63
N GLU A 56 -0.57 0.06 -20.23
CA GLU A 56 -0.64 1.10 -19.21
C GLU A 56 -1.36 0.61 -17.97
N ILE A 57 -1.03 1.19 -16.83
CA ILE A 57 -1.76 1.00 -15.58
C ILE A 57 -2.36 2.35 -15.17
N LYS A 58 -3.68 2.37 -15.05
CA LYS A 58 -4.47 3.56 -14.70
C LYS A 58 -5.24 3.34 -13.41
N VAL A 59 -5.46 4.40 -12.64
CA VAL A 59 -6.33 4.34 -11.46
C VAL A 59 -7.76 4.03 -11.92
N GLU A 60 -8.31 2.94 -11.38
CA GLU A 60 -9.70 2.55 -11.61
C GLU A 60 -10.60 3.02 -10.48
N LYS A 61 -10.12 2.91 -9.25
CA LYS A 61 -10.91 3.28 -8.07
C LYS A 61 -10.02 3.86 -6.97
N VAL A 62 -10.53 4.87 -6.30
CA VAL A 62 -9.94 5.47 -5.10
C VAL A 62 -10.90 5.24 -3.94
N ILE A 63 -10.41 4.62 -2.87
CA ILE A 63 -11.20 4.29 -1.70
C ILE A 63 -10.63 5.10 -0.53
N GLN A 64 -11.44 6.01 0.00
CA GLN A 64 -11.10 6.77 1.20
C GLN A 64 -11.23 5.87 2.42
N PRO A 65 -10.19 5.70 3.23
CA PRO A 65 -10.33 5.04 4.51
C PRO A 65 -11.26 5.88 5.39
N LYS A 66 -12.24 5.20 5.99
CA LYS A 66 -13.20 5.81 6.92
C LYS A 66 -13.31 4.93 8.16
N PRO A 67 -13.60 5.48 9.33
CA PRO A 67 -13.96 4.66 10.48
C PRO A 67 -15.06 3.65 10.15
N ASN A 68 -14.92 2.44 10.62
CA ASN A 68 -15.83 1.31 10.39
C ASN A 68 -15.93 0.84 8.92
N LEU A 69 -14.97 1.22 8.06
CA LEU A 69 -14.88 0.68 6.71
C LEU A 69 -14.14 -0.67 6.73
N LEU A 70 -14.75 -1.68 6.14
CA LEU A 70 -14.10 -2.94 5.80
C LEU A 70 -13.87 -3.01 4.30
N LEU A 71 -12.62 -3.25 3.91
CA LEU A 71 -12.20 -3.46 2.54
C LEU A 71 -11.68 -4.89 2.41
N ALA A 72 -12.37 -5.73 1.64
CA ALA A 72 -11.92 -7.08 1.31
C ALA A 72 -11.54 -7.15 -0.17
N SER A 73 -10.43 -7.78 -0.48
CA SER A 73 -9.94 -7.96 -1.84
C SER A 73 -9.48 -9.39 -2.10
N ILE A 74 -10.02 -10.00 -3.13
CA ILE A 74 -9.52 -11.28 -3.66
C ILE A 74 -8.25 -10.99 -4.45
N GLN A 75 -7.19 -11.70 -4.12
CA GLN A 75 -5.88 -11.49 -4.72
C GLN A 75 -5.70 -12.32 -5.98
N ASN A 76 -5.12 -11.71 -7.00
CA ASN A 76 -4.79 -12.36 -8.27
C ASN A 76 -3.66 -11.58 -8.98
N ASN A 77 -3.26 -12.05 -10.14
CA ASN A 77 -2.17 -11.43 -10.92
C ASN A 77 -2.52 -10.10 -11.59
N MET A 78 -3.76 -9.63 -11.45
CA MET A 78 -4.25 -8.33 -11.97
C MET A 78 -4.65 -7.37 -10.85
N GLY A 79 -4.53 -7.77 -9.59
CA GLY A 79 -4.91 -7.00 -8.40
C GLY A 79 -3.92 -5.89 -8.05
N PHE A 80 -3.62 -5.01 -9.01
CA PHE A 80 -2.72 -3.87 -8.79
C PHE A 80 -3.33 -2.86 -7.84
N HIS A 81 -2.62 -2.56 -6.77
CA HIS A 81 -3.08 -1.59 -5.78
C HIS A 81 -1.90 -0.86 -5.13
N ASP A 82 -2.20 0.22 -4.47
CA ASP A 82 -1.28 0.94 -3.58
C ASP A 82 -2.06 1.77 -2.55
N VAL A 83 -1.32 2.36 -1.63
CA VAL A 83 -1.85 3.35 -0.69
C VAL A 83 -1.20 4.68 -0.97
N ASN A 84 -2.01 5.73 -1.17
CA ASN A 84 -1.50 7.08 -1.35
C ASN A 84 -0.77 7.55 -0.09
N PRO A 85 0.39 8.23 -0.19
CA PRO A 85 1.05 8.74 0.99
C PRO A 85 0.15 9.63 1.84
N ILE A 86 0.18 9.43 3.15
CA ILE A 86 -0.47 10.34 4.11
C ILE A 86 0.39 11.58 4.21
N LYS A 87 -0.16 12.71 3.84
CA LYS A 87 0.49 14.02 3.92
C LYS A 87 0.28 14.66 5.29
N GLU A 88 -0.91 14.47 5.84
CA GLU A 88 -1.35 15.08 7.08
C GLU A 88 -2.37 14.17 7.77
N ILE A 89 -2.28 14.03 9.07
CA ILE A 89 -3.24 13.27 9.87
C ILE A 89 -3.38 13.90 11.27
N SER A 90 -4.61 14.00 11.74
CA SER A 90 -4.96 14.41 13.11
C SER A 90 -5.47 13.19 13.88
N GLY A 91 -4.64 12.66 14.78
CA GLY A 91 -4.87 11.41 15.49
C GLY A 91 -4.11 10.24 14.90
N THR A 92 -4.62 9.04 15.04
CA THR A 92 -4.02 7.79 14.55
C THR A 92 -4.94 7.07 13.58
N ARG A 93 -4.38 6.44 12.55
CA ARG A 93 -5.14 5.56 11.68
C ARG A 93 -4.95 4.12 12.16
N ASN A 94 -5.95 3.62 12.86
CA ASN A 94 -5.96 2.25 13.34
C ASN A 94 -6.60 1.34 12.30
N ALA A 95 -5.93 0.25 11.95
CA ALA A 95 -6.45 -0.72 11.03
C ALA A 95 -6.08 -2.14 11.48
N LEU A 96 -7.03 -3.05 11.36
CA LEU A 96 -6.80 -4.48 11.46
C LEU A 96 -6.60 -5.04 10.05
N TYR A 97 -5.52 -5.75 9.87
CA TYR A 97 -5.21 -6.45 8.63
C TYR A 97 -5.31 -7.95 8.83
N ILE A 98 -6.07 -8.60 7.97
CA ILE A 98 -6.22 -10.06 7.93
C ILE A 98 -5.88 -10.53 6.53
N ALA A 99 -5.02 -11.54 6.43
CA ALA A 99 -4.70 -12.18 5.16
C ALA A 99 -4.88 -13.69 5.26
N ILE A 100 -5.56 -14.27 4.29
CA ILE A 100 -5.67 -15.72 4.12
C ILE A 100 -4.77 -16.11 2.95
N SER A 101 -3.87 -17.03 3.20
CA SER A 101 -2.86 -17.47 2.25
C SER A 101 -2.80 -18.98 2.13
N CYS A 102 -2.30 -19.48 1.00
CA CYS A 102 -1.91 -20.88 0.80
C CYS A 102 -0.42 -21.06 1.07
N ASN A 103 -0.01 -22.30 1.29
CA ASN A 103 1.43 -22.63 1.40
C ASN A 103 2.15 -22.50 0.05
N ASN A 104 1.46 -22.78 -1.05
CA ASN A 104 2.02 -22.71 -2.40
C ASN A 104 1.43 -21.53 -3.18
N PRO A 105 2.20 -20.95 -4.13
CA PRO A 105 1.67 -19.95 -5.04
C PRO A 105 0.47 -20.47 -5.82
N ILE A 106 -0.61 -19.70 -5.87
CA ILE A 106 -1.84 -20.04 -6.60
C ILE A 106 -1.98 -19.28 -7.93
N TRP A 107 -1.10 -18.30 -8.16
CA TRP A 107 -1.02 -17.54 -9.40
C TRP A 107 0.42 -17.04 -9.64
N LYS A 108 0.71 -16.61 -10.88
CA LYS A 108 2.03 -16.12 -11.26
C LYS A 108 2.11 -14.60 -11.13
N LYS A 109 3.10 -14.11 -10.38
CA LYS A 109 3.32 -12.67 -10.19
C LYS A 109 3.77 -12.00 -11.49
N ILE A 110 3.12 -10.89 -11.83
CA ILE A 110 3.50 -10.02 -12.95
C ILE A 110 4.34 -8.86 -12.38
N LYS A 111 5.47 -8.56 -13.00
CA LYS A 111 6.30 -7.42 -12.59
C LYS A 111 5.67 -6.11 -13.07
N VAL A 112 5.47 -5.19 -12.14
CA VAL A 112 4.89 -3.86 -12.44
C VAL A 112 5.81 -3.02 -13.32
N ASN A 113 7.12 -3.25 -13.24
CA ASN A 113 8.13 -2.51 -14.01
C ASN A 113 8.03 -2.70 -15.54
N ASN A 114 7.27 -3.69 -15.99
CA ASN A 114 7.05 -3.95 -17.42
C ASN A 114 5.91 -3.10 -18.01
N PHE A 115 5.30 -2.22 -17.22
CA PHE A 115 4.18 -1.38 -17.66
C PHE A 115 4.55 0.09 -17.59
N ASN A 116 4.10 0.86 -18.59
CA ASN A 116 4.14 2.31 -18.53
C ASN A 116 3.19 2.78 -17.43
N LEU A 117 3.77 3.26 -16.35
CA LEU A 117 3.02 3.84 -15.26
C LEU A 117 2.73 5.30 -15.61
N GLN A 118 1.47 5.67 -15.71
CA GLN A 118 1.10 7.10 -15.71
C GLN A 118 1.33 7.67 -14.31
N PHE A 119 2.60 7.82 -13.96
CA PHE A 119 3.00 8.41 -12.70
C PHE A 119 3.38 9.87 -12.87
N ASN A 120 2.89 10.67 -11.95
CA ASN A 120 3.47 11.98 -11.69
C ASN A 120 4.99 11.83 -11.47
N LYS A 121 5.80 12.36 -12.37
CA LYS A 121 7.28 12.36 -12.31
C LYS A 121 7.85 12.83 -10.96
N ASN A 122 7.04 13.53 -10.17
CA ASN A 122 7.40 14.03 -8.84
C ASN A 122 7.57 12.91 -7.78
N ARG A 123 7.00 11.73 -7.97
CA ARG A 123 7.12 10.61 -7.02
C ARG A 123 8.44 9.85 -7.15
N CYS A 124 9.02 9.77 -8.35
CA CYS A 124 10.35 9.19 -8.57
C CYS A 124 11.46 9.98 -7.85
N LYS A 125 11.36 11.31 -7.81
CA LYS A 125 12.32 12.16 -7.08
C LYS A 125 12.23 11.97 -5.56
N LEU A 126 11.02 11.81 -5.02
CA LEU A 126 10.84 11.57 -3.57
C LEU A 126 11.40 10.22 -3.12
N ASN A 127 11.26 9.16 -3.92
CA ASN A 127 11.80 7.84 -3.62
C ASN A 127 13.34 7.81 -3.66
N LEU A 128 13.96 8.58 -4.55
CA LEU A 128 15.43 8.70 -4.62
C LEU A 128 15.97 9.45 -3.40
N PHE A 129 15.33 10.56 -3.02
CA PHE A 129 15.68 11.31 -1.80
C PHE A 129 15.47 10.48 -0.52
N PHE A 130 14.41 9.68 -0.45
CA PHE A 130 14.16 8.84 0.71
C PHE A 130 15.15 7.68 0.82
N LYS A 131 15.53 7.06 -0.30
CA LYS A 131 16.59 6.03 -0.34
C LYS A 131 17.96 6.61 0.03
N LEU A 132 18.29 7.82 -0.43
CA LEU A 132 19.51 8.53 -0.04
C LEU A 132 19.50 8.88 1.46
N LYS A 133 18.37 9.33 2.00
CA LYS A 133 18.26 9.63 3.43
C LYS A 133 18.44 8.41 4.32
N ILE A 134 17.87 7.26 3.97
CA ILE A 134 18.06 6.00 4.68
C ILE A 134 19.51 5.53 4.54
N PHE A 135 20.11 5.65 3.37
CA PHE A 135 21.51 5.30 3.14
C PHE A 135 22.44 6.13 4.03
N PHE A 136 22.26 7.45 4.08
CA PHE A 136 23.04 8.33 4.95
C PHE A 136 22.79 8.10 6.44
N GLN A 137 21.54 7.82 6.87
CA GLN A 137 21.26 7.52 8.27
C GLN A 137 21.94 6.21 8.71
N ASN A 138 21.99 5.20 7.85
CA ASN A 138 22.67 3.94 8.16
C ASN A 138 24.22 4.10 8.17
N LEU A 139 24.76 5.04 7.39
CA LEU A 139 26.20 5.33 7.39
C LEU A 139 26.66 6.03 8.68
N PHE A 140 25.80 6.87 9.27
CA PHE A 140 26.13 7.63 10.48
C PHE A 140 25.78 6.90 11.79
N ASN A 141 24.98 5.83 11.74
CA ASN A 141 24.66 5.00 12.91
C ASN A 141 25.58 3.77 13.06
N SER A 142 26.58 3.62 12.22
CA SER A 142 27.59 2.53 12.25
C SER A 142 28.99 2.99 12.71
N VAL A 143 29.05 4.12 13.42
CA VAL A 143 30.26 4.61 14.11
C VAL A 143 30.00 4.66 15.60
#